data_8ebc425300266926bb97d9febf9972d8
#
_entry.id   8ebc425300266926bb97d9febf9972d8
#
_cell.length_a   1.000
_cell.length_b   1.000
_cell.length_c   1.000
_cell.angle_alpha   90.00
_cell.angle_beta   90.00
_cell.angle_gamma   90.00
#
_symmetry.space_group_name_H-M   'P 1'
#
loop_
_entity.id
_entity.type
_entity.pdbx_description
1 polymer ?
#
loop_
_entity_poly.entity_id
_entity_poly.type
_entity_poly.pdbx_seq_one_letter_code
_entity_poly.pdbx_strand_id
1 'polypeptide(L)'
;MIAEVILNSNAKQLNKVFDYKIPDELAPKIKLGARVLVPFSNRKELDEGFVVNIKETSEYKVKEISDVNGNYLDEKSIKLANWMAKRYFCNISDCIKLMLPPGTTAKVVENRVKEKNANFVYLKKDAEQIQQEIESRTIKSDKQIRILNFVKDNEGC
;
A
#
# COMPACT_ATOMS: atom_id res chain seq x y z
N MET A 1 -3.00 22.76 -16.08
CA MET A 1 -3.29 22.81 -14.65
C MET A 1 -2.06 22.34 -13.88
N ILE A 2 -1.84 22.93 -12.70
CA ILE A 2 -0.69 22.64 -11.83
C ILE A 2 -1.23 22.13 -10.49
N ALA A 3 -0.66 21.03 -10.01
CA ALA A 3 -0.91 20.53 -8.66
C ALA A 3 0.19 21.01 -7.72
N GLU A 4 -0.20 21.52 -6.58
CA GLU A 4 0.69 21.76 -5.44
C GLU A 4 0.76 20.49 -4.60
N VAL A 5 1.93 19.90 -4.54
CA VAL A 5 2.15 18.57 -3.94
C VAL A 5 3.08 18.69 -2.73
N ILE A 6 2.71 18.05 -1.64
CA ILE A 6 3.58 17.81 -0.49
C ILE A 6 4.13 16.40 -0.60
N LEU A 7 5.47 16.28 -0.60
CA LEU A 7 6.13 14.99 -0.66
C LEU A 7 5.99 14.20 0.65
N ASN A 8 5.77 12.91 0.53
CA ASN A 8 5.77 11.99 1.67
C ASN A 8 7.21 11.72 2.15
N SER A 9 7.79 12.71 2.81
CA SER A 9 9.18 12.66 3.29
C SER A 9 9.28 13.14 4.73
N ASN A 10 10.18 12.54 5.48
CA ASN A 10 10.49 12.95 6.86
C ASN A 10 11.58 14.04 6.91
N ALA A 11 12.16 14.39 5.76
CA ALA A 11 13.19 15.42 5.70
C ALA A 11 12.59 16.82 5.88
N LYS A 12 13.01 17.54 6.90
CA LYS A 12 12.53 18.92 7.20
C LYS A 12 12.66 19.86 6.02
N GLN A 13 13.69 19.69 5.20
CA GLN A 13 13.93 20.51 4.01
C GLN A 13 12.86 20.31 2.92
N LEU A 14 12.16 19.19 2.92
CA LEU A 14 11.10 18.83 1.98
C LEU A 14 9.70 19.12 2.54
N ASN A 15 9.60 19.69 3.75
CA ASN A 15 8.34 20.12 4.35
C ASN A 15 7.84 21.44 3.71
N LYS A 16 7.65 21.41 2.41
CA LYS A 16 7.14 22.51 1.60
C LYS A 16 6.37 21.98 0.41
N VAL A 17 5.63 22.87 -0.22
CA VAL A 17 4.84 22.58 -1.43
C VAL A 17 5.75 22.60 -2.65
N PHE A 18 5.53 21.67 -3.57
CA PHE A 18 6.20 21.58 -4.86
C PHE A 18 5.14 21.59 -5.98
N ASP A 19 5.41 22.35 -7.02
CA ASP A 19 4.55 22.44 -8.19
C ASP A 19 4.83 21.30 -9.17
N TYR A 20 3.77 20.64 -9.65
CA TYR A 20 3.83 19.63 -10.69
C TYR A 20 2.74 19.87 -11.73
N LYS A 21 3.07 19.67 -13.00
CA LYS A 21 2.09 19.73 -14.08
C LYS A 21 1.20 18.49 -14.03
N ILE A 22 -0.09 18.71 -14.18
CA ILE A 22 -1.08 17.63 -14.30
C ILE A 22 -1.16 17.24 -15.78
N PRO A 23 -0.80 16.00 -16.18
CA PRO A 23 -1.03 15.50 -17.52
C PRO A 23 -2.53 15.44 -17.83
N ASP A 24 -2.92 15.71 -19.08
CA ASP A 24 -4.34 15.72 -19.47
C ASP A 24 -5.02 14.36 -19.25
N GLU A 25 -4.28 13.27 -19.41
CA GLU A 25 -4.76 11.91 -19.16
C GLU A 25 -5.10 11.64 -17.68
N LEU A 26 -4.39 12.29 -16.76
CA LEU A 26 -4.58 12.14 -15.32
C LEU A 26 -5.50 13.20 -14.73
N ALA A 27 -5.81 14.27 -15.47
CA ALA A 27 -6.63 15.37 -14.98
C ALA A 27 -8.00 14.95 -14.42
N PRO A 28 -8.74 13.98 -15.00
CA PRO A 28 -10.01 13.52 -14.43
C PRO A 28 -9.86 12.78 -13.10
N LYS A 29 -8.68 12.21 -12.83
CA LYS A 29 -8.38 11.39 -11.65
C LYS A 29 -7.77 12.22 -10.51
N ILE A 30 -7.12 13.34 -10.82
CA ILE A 30 -6.44 14.17 -9.84
C ILE A 30 -7.42 15.18 -9.24
N LYS A 31 -7.66 15.02 -7.95
CA LYS A 31 -8.46 15.95 -7.13
C LYS A 31 -7.64 16.40 -5.93
N LEU A 32 -8.15 17.39 -5.23
CA LEU A 32 -7.62 17.77 -3.92
C LEU A 32 -7.58 16.55 -3.01
N GLY A 33 -6.45 16.31 -2.35
CA GLY A 33 -6.23 15.11 -1.52
C GLY A 33 -5.81 13.85 -2.28
N ALA A 34 -5.61 13.94 -3.61
CA ALA A 34 -5.11 12.82 -4.39
C ALA A 34 -3.68 12.45 -3.94
N ARG A 35 -3.44 11.15 -3.87
CA ARG A 35 -2.12 10.59 -3.67
C ARG A 35 -1.48 10.33 -5.03
N VAL A 36 -0.33 10.92 -5.26
CA VAL A 36 0.34 10.93 -6.56
C VAL A 36 1.78 10.42 -6.46
N LEU A 37 2.27 9.88 -7.57
CA LEU A 37 3.68 9.55 -7.76
C LEU A 37 4.33 10.60 -8.63
N VAL A 38 5.41 11.19 -8.15
CA VAL A 38 6.10 12.31 -8.80
C VAL A 38 7.59 12.07 -8.92
N PRO A 39 8.22 12.51 -10.01
CA PRO A 39 9.66 12.47 -10.16
C PRO A 39 10.31 13.59 -9.34
N PHE A 40 11.01 13.25 -8.28
CA PHE A 40 11.72 14.21 -7.45
C PHE A 40 13.24 14.05 -7.57
N SER A 41 13.96 15.16 -7.73
CA SER A 41 15.41 15.16 -7.97
C SER A 41 15.79 14.41 -9.27
N ASN A 42 17.00 13.86 -9.34
CA ASN A 42 17.50 13.07 -10.47
C ASN A 42 17.44 11.55 -10.20
N ARG A 43 16.63 11.12 -9.24
CA ARG A 43 16.44 9.71 -8.94
C ARG A 43 15.55 9.06 -9.99
N LYS A 44 15.82 7.77 -10.27
CA LYS A 44 14.94 6.95 -11.13
C LYS A 44 13.64 6.54 -10.44
N GLU A 45 13.66 6.50 -9.11
CA GLU A 45 12.48 6.17 -8.31
C GLU A 45 11.53 7.36 -8.21
N LEU A 46 10.25 7.08 -8.29
CA LEU A 46 9.19 8.07 -8.06
C LEU A 46 8.97 8.23 -6.56
N ASP A 47 8.81 9.48 -6.15
CA ASP A 47 8.43 9.80 -4.78
C ASP A 47 6.90 9.96 -4.67
N GLU A 48 6.38 9.56 -3.53
CA GLU A 48 4.97 9.74 -3.22
C GLU A 48 4.71 11.14 -2.70
N GLY A 49 3.57 11.69 -3.08
CA GLY A 49 3.11 12.98 -2.58
C GLY A 49 1.59 13.09 -2.50
N PHE A 50 1.13 14.17 -1.91
CA PHE A 50 -0.28 14.48 -1.72
C PHE A 50 -0.61 15.82 -2.33
N VAL A 51 -1.65 15.88 -3.17
CA VAL A 51 -2.14 17.11 -3.77
C VAL A 51 -2.88 17.94 -2.73
N VAL A 52 -2.35 19.09 -2.39
CA VAL A 52 -2.92 19.98 -1.37
C VAL A 52 -3.61 21.20 -1.95
N ASN A 53 -3.34 21.53 -3.20
CA ASN A 53 -4.02 22.58 -3.95
C ASN A 53 -3.86 22.35 -5.45
N ILE A 54 -4.74 22.95 -6.25
CA ILE A 54 -4.67 22.97 -7.73
C ILE A 54 -4.78 24.41 -8.20
N LYS A 55 -3.87 24.83 -9.08
CA LYS A 55 -3.82 26.17 -9.66
C LYS A 55 -3.62 26.10 -11.18
N GLU A 56 -3.84 27.20 -11.87
CA GLU A 56 -3.76 27.21 -13.34
C GLU A 56 -2.34 27.30 -13.86
N THR A 57 -1.48 28.08 -13.22
CA THR A 57 -0.11 28.37 -13.68
C THR A 57 0.92 28.20 -12.57
N SER A 58 2.16 28.04 -12.97
CA SER A 58 3.33 28.06 -12.06
C SER A 58 4.39 28.99 -12.65
N GLU A 59 5.10 29.68 -11.79
CA GLU A 59 6.24 30.55 -12.16
C GLU A 59 7.52 29.74 -12.43
N TYR A 60 7.51 28.46 -12.11
CA TYR A 60 8.67 27.57 -12.20
C TYR A 60 8.53 26.57 -13.34
N LYS A 61 9.68 26.10 -13.84
CA LYS A 61 9.70 24.94 -14.73
C LYS A 61 9.36 23.69 -13.92
N VAL A 62 8.19 23.14 -14.15
CA VAL A 62 7.64 22.02 -13.39
C VAL A 62 7.81 20.69 -14.12
N LYS A 63 7.98 19.62 -13.36
CA LYS A 63 7.89 18.24 -13.85
C LYS A 63 6.43 17.79 -13.86
N GLU A 64 6.14 16.72 -14.60
CA GLU A 64 4.79 16.16 -14.66
C GLU A 64 4.59 15.09 -13.59
N ILE A 65 3.34 14.96 -13.12
CA ILE A 65 2.91 13.83 -12.27
C ILE A 65 2.97 12.57 -13.11
N SER A 66 3.56 11.50 -12.57
CA SER A 66 3.72 10.24 -13.28
C SER A 66 2.53 9.32 -13.13
N ASP A 67 1.90 9.27 -11.96
CA ASP A 67 0.74 8.38 -11.69
C ASP A 67 -0.08 8.86 -10.49
N VAL A 68 -1.30 8.29 -10.33
CA VAL A 68 -2.24 8.60 -9.26
C VAL A 68 -2.63 7.33 -8.52
N ASN A 69 -2.35 7.29 -7.22
CA ASN A 69 -2.64 6.16 -6.34
C ASN A 69 -3.93 6.33 -5.50
N GLY A 70 -4.92 7.01 -6.03
CA GLY A 70 -6.23 7.20 -5.41
C GLY A 70 -6.42 8.56 -4.71
N ASN A 71 -7.66 8.81 -4.27
CA ASN A 71 -8.07 10.03 -3.56
C ASN A 71 -8.52 9.62 -2.15
N TYR A 72 -7.71 9.96 -1.16
CA TYR A 72 -7.96 9.52 0.23
C TYR A 72 -8.36 10.66 1.17
N LEU A 73 -8.11 11.91 0.80
CA LEU A 73 -8.33 13.06 1.65
C LEU A 73 -9.33 14.03 1.04
N ASP A 74 -10.17 14.56 1.87
CA ASP A 74 -11.04 15.68 1.53
C ASP A 74 -10.40 17.04 1.91
N GLU A 75 -11.04 18.12 1.51
CA GLU A 75 -10.57 19.48 1.82
C GLU A 75 -10.49 19.74 3.33
N LYS A 76 -11.40 19.15 4.12
CA LYS A 76 -11.42 19.32 5.59
C LYS A 76 -10.19 18.66 6.21
N SER A 77 -9.83 17.47 5.76
CA SER A 77 -8.63 16.76 6.21
C SER A 77 -7.36 17.53 5.88
N ILE A 78 -7.26 18.13 4.71
CA ILE A 78 -6.11 18.95 4.33
C ILE A 78 -6.03 20.21 5.19
N LYS A 79 -7.15 20.90 5.43
CA LYS A 79 -7.21 22.06 6.35
C LYS A 79 -6.79 21.67 7.76
N LEU A 80 -7.25 20.51 8.25
CA LEU A 80 -6.89 19.99 9.56
C LEU A 80 -5.39 19.67 9.62
N ALA A 81 -4.83 18.99 8.61
CA ALA A 81 -3.40 18.69 8.54
C ALA A 81 -2.54 19.96 8.60
N ASN A 82 -2.93 20.99 7.84
CA ASN A 82 -2.27 22.30 7.88
C ASN A 82 -2.34 22.97 9.26
N TRP A 83 -3.50 22.92 9.90
CA TRP A 83 -3.68 23.46 11.25
C TRP A 83 -2.82 22.71 12.27
N MET A 84 -2.81 21.36 12.22
CA MET A 84 -2.00 20.51 13.09
C MET A 84 -0.50 20.81 12.90
N ALA A 85 -0.02 20.86 11.67
CA ALA A 85 1.38 21.14 11.36
C ALA A 85 1.84 22.49 11.97
N LYS A 86 1.01 23.54 11.84
CA LYS A 86 1.28 24.86 12.42
C LYS A 86 1.21 24.85 13.95
N ARG A 87 0.23 24.15 14.52
CA ARG A 87 -0.02 24.15 15.98
C ARG A 87 1.03 23.36 16.76
N TYR A 88 1.50 22.24 16.18
CA TYR A 88 2.44 21.32 16.84
C TYR A 88 3.85 21.38 16.25
N PHE A 89 4.12 22.28 15.32
CA PHE A 89 5.44 22.46 14.69
C PHE A 89 6.01 21.17 14.09
N CYS A 90 5.16 20.33 13.51
CA CYS A 90 5.52 19.07 12.87
C CYS A 90 5.40 19.15 11.34
N ASN A 91 5.91 18.13 10.64
CA ASN A 91 5.80 18.09 9.18
C ASN A 91 4.34 17.84 8.76
N ILE A 92 3.89 18.57 7.75
CA ILE A 92 2.53 18.39 7.23
C ILE A 92 2.30 17.00 6.65
N SER A 93 3.35 16.37 6.06
CA SER A 93 3.28 15.00 5.57
C SER A 93 2.97 14.00 6.69
N ASP A 94 3.47 14.22 7.91
CA ASP A 94 3.19 13.35 9.04
C ASP A 94 1.74 13.52 9.53
N CYS A 95 1.22 14.75 9.53
CA CYS A 95 -0.19 15.03 9.82
C CYS A 95 -1.13 14.36 8.80
N ILE A 96 -0.78 14.40 7.52
CA ILE A 96 -1.53 13.73 6.44
C ILE A 96 -1.55 12.21 6.66
N LYS A 97 -0.42 11.61 6.98
CA LYS A 97 -0.32 10.16 7.23
C LYS A 97 -1.26 9.66 8.33
N LEU A 98 -1.48 10.46 9.38
CA LEU A 98 -2.40 10.10 10.47
C LEU A 98 -3.86 10.00 10.02
N MET A 99 -4.22 10.64 8.92
CA MET A 99 -5.58 10.67 8.38
C MET A 99 -5.81 9.60 7.31
N LEU A 100 -4.75 8.94 6.86
CA LEU A 100 -4.87 7.89 5.85
C LEU A 100 -5.36 6.59 6.46
N PRO A 101 -6.17 5.81 5.73
CA PRO A 101 -6.55 4.47 6.16
C PRO A 101 -5.31 3.59 6.41
N PRO A 102 -5.36 2.67 7.38
CA PRO A 102 -4.27 1.74 7.64
C PRO A 102 -3.89 0.96 6.37
N GLY A 103 -2.59 0.84 6.11
CA GLY A 103 -2.08 0.10 4.96
C GLY A 103 -1.93 0.90 3.66
N THR A 104 -2.38 2.16 3.61
CA THR A 104 -2.25 3.00 2.41
C THR A 104 -0.90 3.70 2.27
N THR A 105 -0.05 3.63 3.28
CA THR A 105 1.25 4.33 3.33
C THR A 105 2.39 3.60 2.60
N ALA A 106 2.13 2.48 1.95
CA ALA A 106 3.15 1.79 1.15
C ALA A 106 3.33 2.43 -0.22
N LYS A 107 4.56 2.47 -0.72
CA LYS A 107 4.93 3.03 -2.04
C LYS A 107 4.18 2.36 -3.20
N VAL A 108 3.72 1.14 -3.02
CA VAL A 108 2.87 0.41 -3.97
C VAL A 108 1.64 -0.03 -3.21
N VAL A 109 0.47 0.40 -3.68
CA VAL A 109 -0.81 -0.15 -3.21
C VAL A 109 -1.01 -1.49 -3.92
N GLU A 110 -0.21 -2.47 -3.56
CA GLU A 110 -0.61 -3.85 -3.80
C GLU A 110 -1.80 -4.14 -2.89
N ASN A 111 -2.82 -4.78 -3.44
CA ASN A 111 -3.94 -5.30 -2.66
C ASN A 111 -3.38 -6.19 -1.54
N ARG A 112 -3.16 -5.60 -0.36
CA ARG A 112 -2.66 -6.33 0.82
C ARG A 112 -3.68 -7.29 1.39
N VAL A 113 -4.94 -7.07 1.07
CA VAL A 113 -6.00 -8.02 1.37
C VAL A 113 -5.98 -9.08 0.29
N LYS A 114 -5.14 -10.09 0.46
CA LYS A 114 -5.25 -11.33 -0.29
C LYS A 114 -6.46 -12.10 0.25
N GLU A 115 -7.24 -12.67 -0.65
CA GLU A 115 -8.28 -13.62 -0.26
C GLU A 115 -7.63 -14.69 0.63
N LYS A 116 -8.22 -14.90 1.79
CA LYS A 116 -7.83 -16.00 2.66
C LYS A 116 -8.29 -17.29 1.99
N ASN A 117 -7.41 -17.91 1.22
CA ASN A 117 -7.67 -19.25 0.71
C ASN A 117 -7.52 -20.24 1.87
N ALA A 118 -8.58 -20.91 2.21
CA ALA A 118 -8.52 -22.08 3.07
C ALA A 118 -8.06 -23.27 2.21
N ASN A 119 -6.91 -23.83 2.54
CA ASN A 119 -6.45 -25.06 1.89
C ASN A 119 -7.11 -26.24 2.62
N PHE A 120 -7.93 -27.00 1.88
CA PHE A 120 -8.47 -28.25 2.38
C PHE A 120 -7.50 -29.37 2.03
N VAL A 121 -7.21 -30.24 2.99
CA VAL A 121 -6.29 -31.35 2.82
C VAL A 121 -7.09 -32.66 2.88
N TYR A 122 -6.89 -33.51 1.87
CA TYR A 122 -7.52 -34.82 1.77
C TYR A 122 -6.45 -35.90 1.61
N LEU A 123 -6.70 -37.09 2.17
CA LEU A 123 -5.86 -38.23 1.93
C LEU A 123 -5.99 -38.66 0.46
N LYS A 124 -4.86 -38.85 -0.22
CA LYS A 124 -4.84 -39.34 -1.61
C LYS A 124 -4.98 -40.87 -1.69
N LYS A 125 -4.62 -41.56 -0.62
CA LYS A 125 -4.65 -43.02 -0.49
C LYS A 125 -5.64 -43.40 0.59
N ASP A 126 -6.20 -44.62 0.46
CA ASP A 126 -7.10 -45.14 1.46
C ASP A 126 -6.37 -45.41 2.81
N ALA A 127 -7.14 -45.30 3.88
CA ALA A 127 -6.61 -45.44 5.24
C ALA A 127 -5.84 -46.76 5.48
N GLU A 128 -6.31 -47.85 4.84
CA GLU A 128 -5.65 -49.16 4.91
C GLU A 128 -4.29 -49.15 4.22
N GLN A 129 -4.17 -48.54 3.06
CA GLN A 129 -2.89 -48.43 2.34
C GLN A 129 -1.87 -47.58 3.12
N ILE A 130 -2.31 -46.50 3.75
CA ILE A 130 -1.46 -45.65 4.59
C ILE A 130 -0.96 -46.45 5.80
N GLN A 131 -1.83 -47.24 6.42
CA GLN A 131 -1.46 -48.11 7.57
C GLN A 131 -0.39 -49.13 7.18
N GLN A 132 -0.55 -49.78 6.01
CA GLN A 132 0.45 -50.74 5.47
C GLN A 132 1.78 -50.06 5.19
N GLU A 133 1.80 -48.83 4.68
CA GLU A 133 3.03 -48.05 4.43
C GLU A 133 3.73 -47.63 5.73
N ILE A 134 3.01 -47.41 6.80
CA ILE A 134 3.55 -47.11 8.12
C ILE A 134 4.18 -48.39 8.68
N GLU A 135 3.47 -49.55 8.63
CA GLU A 135 3.95 -50.85 9.14
C GLU A 135 5.16 -51.39 8.37
N SER A 136 5.16 -51.19 7.05
CA SER A 136 6.31 -51.54 6.19
C SER A 136 7.51 -50.60 6.34
N ARG A 137 7.42 -49.58 7.20
CA ARG A 137 8.42 -48.51 7.40
C ARG A 137 8.79 -47.73 6.13
N THR A 138 7.90 -47.68 5.16
CA THR A 138 8.05 -46.83 3.99
C THR A 138 7.95 -45.35 4.41
N ILE A 139 7.03 -45.05 5.34
CA ILE A 139 6.93 -43.75 6.01
C ILE A 139 7.64 -43.85 7.37
N LYS A 140 8.81 -43.18 7.47
CA LYS A 140 9.70 -43.28 8.64
C LYS A 140 9.60 -42.11 9.63
N SER A 141 9.00 -41.02 9.20
CA SER A 141 9.00 -39.79 10.01
C SER A 141 7.79 -39.77 10.95
N ASP A 142 8.04 -39.69 12.25
CA ASP A 142 6.98 -39.54 13.28
C ASP A 142 6.08 -38.35 13.04
N LYS A 143 6.64 -37.24 12.48
CA LYS A 143 5.87 -36.06 12.15
C LYS A 143 4.89 -36.30 11.00
N GLN A 144 5.31 -37.06 9.98
CA GLN A 144 4.45 -37.43 8.86
C GLN A 144 3.33 -38.37 9.33
N ILE A 145 3.65 -39.35 10.18
CA ILE A 145 2.66 -40.30 10.76
C ILE A 145 1.60 -39.54 11.56
N ARG A 146 2.00 -38.57 12.39
CA ARG A 146 1.07 -37.72 13.14
C ARG A 146 0.15 -36.91 12.25
N ILE A 147 0.70 -36.33 11.18
CA ILE A 147 -0.11 -35.51 10.21
C ILE A 147 -1.11 -36.42 9.48
N LEU A 148 -0.67 -37.59 9.01
CA LEU A 148 -1.55 -38.54 8.31
C LEU A 148 -2.69 -39.04 9.21
N ASN A 149 -2.42 -39.35 10.46
CA ASN A 149 -3.45 -39.75 11.42
C ASN A 149 -4.41 -38.57 11.70
N PHE A 150 -3.89 -37.36 11.86
CA PHE A 150 -4.71 -36.20 12.07
C PHE A 150 -5.66 -35.94 10.87
N VAL A 151 -5.15 -36.01 9.63
CA VAL A 151 -5.96 -35.82 8.41
C VAL A 151 -6.99 -36.95 8.26
N LYS A 152 -6.65 -38.17 8.63
CA LYS A 152 -7.57 -39.33 8.62
C LYS A 152 -8.77 -39.11 9.55
N ASP A 153 -8.51 -38.56 10.75
CA ASP A 153 -9.57 -38.30 11.75
C ASP A 153 -10.38 -37.04 11.47
N ASN A 154 -9.86 -36.15 10.61
CA ASN A 154 -10.44 -34.84 10.31
C ASN A 154 -10.47 -34.60 8.80
N GLU A 155 -11.14 -35.43 8.02
CA GLU A 155 -11.23 -35.26 6.57
C GLU A 155 -11.84 -33.90 6.19
N GLY A 156 -11.13 -33.17 5.31
CA GLY A 156 -11.59 -31.85 4.84
C GLY A 156 -11.22 -30.70 5.78
N CYS A 157 -10.20 -30.86 6.63
CA CYS A 157 -9.66 -29.77 7.46
C CYS A 157 -8.95 -28.70 6.63
#